data_564a6c3fb59a67f951f6fd37b8c0c76c
#
_entry.id   564a6c3fb59a67f951f6fd37b8c0c76c
#
_cell.length_a   1.000
_cell.length_b   1.000
_cell.length_c   1.000
_cell.angle_alpha   90.00
_cell.angle_beta   90.00
_cell.angle_gamma   90.00
#
_symmetry.space_group_name_H-M   'P 1'
#
loop_
_entity.id
_entity.type
_entity.pdbx_description
1 polymer ?
#
loop_
_entity_poly.entity_id
_entity_poly.type
_entity_poly.pdbx_seq_one_letter_code
_entity_poly.pdbx_strand_id
1 'polypeptide(L)'
;MKIGLFTATYLDLGLAEVCKLASGLGYQAVELPAFAGNPHLDLDEVLKGSNAKTLAKMIGGYGLIISALANHPEGQIVLGPYGKDTDAIRKGTKEEKIKFGTERMIKTAQAANALGVPVVTGFVGCENFGRFFPWPYSKGWADMEQEFVERWGKILDKFAEYGVKFAHEPHPNELVYDVDSALRSVELMGGRKEWGFNFDPANLIYLDIHVENFIDQLKGRIYHVHAKDGEVVEHNVKRSGRIPQGDWQRLGRGFRFRIPGWGSVPWKKVLTELPLIGYDYVLSYEHEDVTMSRHDGITKTIAYLQPLLIEKPYEGRHDVLFQ
;
A
#
# COMPACT_ATOMS: atom_id res chain seq x y z
N MET A 1 15.77 -8.49 2.07
CA MET A 1 14.80 -7.39 1.74
C MET A 1 15.55 -6.12 1.33
N LYS A 2 14.92 -5.23 0.57
CA LYS A 2 15.44 -3.91 0.17
C LYS A 2 14.61 -2.79 0.78
N ILE A 3 15.19 -1.61 0.96
CA ILE A 3 14.43 -0.43 1.39
C ILE A 3 14.15 0.43 0.16
N GLY A 4 12.89 0.75 -0.07
CA GLY A 4 12.39 1.59 -1.15
C GLY A 4 11.83 2.92 -0.66
N LEU A 5 11.65 3.84 -1.59
CA LEU A 5 10.98 5.13 -1.38
C LEU A 5 9.75 5.22 -2.28
N PHE A 6 8.58 5.51 -1.70
CA PHE A 6 7.42 5.90 -2.47
C PHE A 6 7.61 7.34 -2.97
N THR A 7 7.76 7.50 -4.28
CA THR A 7 8.14 8.78 -4.86
C THR A 7 7.05 9.86 -4.78
N ALA A 8 5.81 9.47 -4.45
CA ALA A 8 4.75 10.43 -4.14
C ALA A 8 5.08 11.37 -2.98
N THR A 9 6.06 11.04 -2.16
CA THR A 9 6.64 11.94 -1.15
C THR A 9 7.13 13.27 -1.74
N TYR A 10 7.53 13.28 -3.02
CA TYR A 10 8.15 14.43 -3.70
C TYR A 10 7.54 14.73 -5.07
N LEU A 11 6.20 14.87 -5.15
CA LEU A 11 5.51 15.22 -6.40
C LEU A 11 5.85 16.62 -6.94
N ASP A 12 6.52 17.44 -6.16
CA ASP A 12 7.02 18.76 -6.54
C ASP A 12 8.40 18.72 -7.21
N LEU A 13 9.07 17.56 -7.24
CA LEU A 13 10.34 17.34 -7.91
C LEU A 13 10.16 16.45 -9.15
N GLY A 14 11.12 16.53 -10.08
CA GLY A 14 11.17 15.57 -11.19
C GLY A 14 11.60 14.18 -10.74
N LEU A 15 11.08 13.11 -11.38
CA LEU A 15 11.40 11.74 -11.01
C LEU A 15 12.91 11.43 -10.97
N ALA A 16 13.69 11.94 -11.94
CA ALA A 16 15.14 11.75 -11.96
C ALA A 16 15.84 12.38 -10.75
N GLU A 17 15.33 13.52 -10.26
CA GLU A 17 15.83 14.19 -9.07
C GLU A 17 15.52 13.38 -7.81
N VAL A 18 14.29 12.85 -7.71
CA VAL A 18 13.88 11.94 -6.62
C VAL A 18 14.72 10.66 -6.62
N CYS A 19 14.97 10.05 -7.80
CA CYS A 19 15.82 8.88 -7.91
C CYS A 19 17.26 9.16 -7.47
N LYS A 20 17.82 10.32 -7.85
CA LYS A 20 19.15 10.75 -7.41
C LYS A 20 19.21 10.93 -5.89
N LEU A 21 18.19 11.56 -5.30
CA LEU A 21 18.08 11.75 -3.85
C LEU A 21 17.99 10.40 -3.12
N ALA A 22 17.08 9.53 -3.54
CA ALA A 22 16.88 8.20 -2.95
C ALA A 22 18.18 7.36 -3.01
N SER A 23 18.78 7.25 -4.19
CA SER A 23 20.06 6.53 -4.37
C SER A 23 21.18 7.10 -3.51
N GLY A 24 21.30 8.42 -3.45
CA GLY A 24 22.31 9.10 -2.62
C GLY A 24 22.17 8.84 -1.11
N LEU A 25 20.98 8.55 -0.63
CA LEU A 25 20.68 8.18 0.76
C LEU A 25 20.81 6.67 1.04
N GLY A 26 20.99 5.85 0.00
CA GLY A 26 21.13 4.40 0.15
C GLY A 26 19.84 3.59 -0.05
N TYR A 27 18.75 4.20 -0.51
CA TYR A 27 17.57 3.46 -0.96
C TYR A 27 17.92 2.59 -2.17
N GLN A 28 17.27 1.45 -2.30
CA GLN A 28 17.54 0.42 -3.31
C GLN A 28 16.37 0.23 -4.29
N ALA A 29 15.23 0.83 -3.99
CA ALA A 29 14.03 0.74 -4.79
C ALA A 29 13.24 2.04 -4.77
N VAL A 30 12.37 2.22 -5.77
CA VAL A 30 11.33 3.25 -5.80
C VAL A 30 9.99 2.60 -6.09
N GLU A 31 8.94 3.12 -5.46
CA GLU A 31 7.55 2.87 -5.81
C GLU A 31 7.02 4.10 -6.53
N LEU A 32 6.35 3.91 -7.66
CA LEU A 32 5.92 5.02 -8.50
C LEU A 32 4.41 5.25 -8.38
N PRO A 33 3.94 6.49 -8.13
CA PRO A 33 2.53 6.81 -8.25
C PRO A 33 2.07 6.64 -9.70
N ALA A 34 0.89 6.02 -9.89
CA ALA A 34 0.32 5.75 -11.22
C ALA A 34 -1.05 6.40 -11.44
N PHE A 35 -1.53 7.18 -10.47
CA PHE A 35 -2.77 7.93 -10.61
C PHE A 35 -2.64 9.10 -11.60
N ALA A 36 -3.75 9.53 -12.18
CA ALA A 36 -3.76 10.60 -13.17
C ALA A 36 -3.24 11.94 -12.61
N GLY A 37 -2.48 12.65 -13.41
CA GLY A 37 -1.97 13.99 -13.07
C GLY A 37 -0.73 14.00 -12.17
N ASN A 38 -0.17 12.85 -11.79
CA ASN A 38 1.11 12.85 -11.10
C ASN A 38 2.27 13.08 -12.10
N PRO A 39 3.38 13.73 -11.67
CA PRO A 39 4.48 14.08 -12.57
C PRO A 39 5.48 12.94 -12.81
N HIS A 40 5.40 11.82 -12.07
CA HIS A 40 6.41 10.78 -12.10
C HIS A 40 6.12 9.67 -13.09
N LEU A 41 4.84 9.41 -13.37
CA LEU A 41 4.43 8.36 -14.30
C LEU A 41 3.09 8.72 -14.96
N ASP A 42 3.12 8.99 -16.25
CA ASP A 42 1.92 9.04 -17.07
C ASP A 42 1.70 7.68 -17.74
N LEU A 43 0.56 7.04 -17.45
CA LEU A 43 0.23 5.71 -17.96
C LEU A 43 0.03 5.68 -19.48
N ASP A 44 -0.44 6.77 -20.07
CA ASP A 44 -0.62 6.84 -21.52
C ASP A 44 0.73 7.02 -22.24
N GLU A 45 1.62 7.83 -21.67
CA GLU A 45 2.94 8.05 -22.25
C GLU A 45 3.86 6.85 -22.08
N VAL A 46 3.86 6.20 -20.91
CA VAL A 46 4.76 5.05 -20.66
C VAL A 46 4.46 3.86 -21.55
N LEU A 47 3.21 3.71 -22.00
CA LEU A 47 2.79 2.62 -22.90
C LEU A 47 3.13 2.87 -24.38
N LYS A 48 3.63 4.05 -24.74
CA LYS A 48 3.99 4.37 -26.13
C LYS A 48 5.40 3.85 -26.48
N GLY A 49 5.49 3.09 -27.54
CA GLY A 49 6.77 2.67 -28.13
C GLY A 49 7.76 2.06 -27.12
N SER A 50 8.92 2.69 -26.94
CA SER A 50 9.97 2.22 -26.04
C SER A 50 10.02 2.98 -24.69
N ASN A 51 9.02 3.81 -24.37
CA ASN A 51 9.04 4.70 -23.21
C ASN A 51 9.19 3.93 -21.88
N ALA A 52 8.52 2.79 -21.73
CA ALA A 52 8.67 1.94 -20.55
C ALA A 52 10.12 1.47 -20.35
N LYS A 53 10.78 1.01 -21.42
CA LYS A 53 12.20 0.59 -21.37
C LYS A 53 13.11 1.76 -21.06
N THR A 54 12.83 2.93 -21.62
CA THR A 54 13.60 4.16 -21.37
C THR A 54 13.49 4.59 -19.92
N LEU A 55 12.28 4.58 -19.36
CA LEU A 55 12.03 4.92 -17.95
C LEU A 55 12.72 3.92 -17.01
N ALA A 56 12.54 2.63 -17.22
CA ALA A 56 13.19 1.58 -16.42
C ALA A 56 14.72 1.69 -16.48
N LYS A 57 15.29 1.98 -17.66
CA LYS A 57 16.74 2.21 -17.82
C LYS A 57 17.21 3.46 -17.06
N MET A 58 16.44 4.53 -17.09
CA MET A 58 16.77 5.76 -16.36
C MET A 58 16.82 5.50 -14.87
N ILE A 59 15.81 4.84 -14.29
CA ILE A 59 15.76 4.49 -12.87
C ILE A 59 16.90 3.50 -12.51
N GLY A 60 17.10 2.48 -13.34
CA GLY A 60 18.21 1.52 -13.17
C GLY A 60 19.59 2.17 -13.20
N GLY A 61 19.75 3.28 -13.95
CA GLY A 61 20.98 4.07 -13.98
C GLY A 61 21.38 4.69 -12.64
N TYR A 62 20.42 4.84 -11.70
CA TYR A 62 20.67 5.23 -10.31
C TYR A 62 20.90 4.02 -9.38
N GLY A 63 20.95 2.79 -9.89
CA GLY A 63 21.04 1.58 -9.06
C GLY A 63 19.73 1.19 -8.37
N LEU A 64 18.60 1.75 -8.79
CA LEU A 64 17.28 1.52 -8.19
C LEU A 64 16.45 0.53 -9.02
N ILE A 65 15.64 -0.28 -8.36
CA ILE A 65 14.56 -1.04 -9.00
C ILE A 65 13.22 -0.33 -8.81
N ILE A 66 12.25 -0.60 -9.68
CA ILE A 66 10.86 -0.19 -9.46
C ILE A 66 10.17 -1.34 -8.70
N SER A 67 9.75 -1.10 -7.46
CA SER A 67 9.13 -2.13 -6.62
C SER A 67 7.66 -2.34 -6.91
N ALA A 68 6.91 -1.27 -7.13
CA ALA A 68 5.49 -1.30 -7.42
C ALA A 68 5.05 -0.05 -8.18
N LEU A 69 3.88 -0.14 -8.81
CA LEU A 69 3.10 1.02 -9.24
C LEU A 69 1.94 1.23 -8.26
N ALA A 70 1.83 2.41 -7.67
CA ALA A 70 0.82 2.72 -6.65
C ALA A 70 -0.36 3.49 -7.25
N ASN A 71 -1.56 2.92 -7.17
CA ASN A 71 -2.77 3.60 -7.67
C ASN A 71 -3.95 3.48 -6.68
N HIS A 72 -3.80 4.09 -5.53
CA HIS A 72 -4.80 4.10 -4.47
C HIS A 72 -6.07 4.89 -4.87
N PRO A 73 -5.97 6.15 -5.38
CA PRO A 73 -7.17 6.96 -5.61
C PRO A 73 -8.10 6.37 -6.68
N GLU A 74 -7.56 5.85 -7.78
CA GLU A 74 -8.36 5.34 -8.89
C GLU A 74 -8.93 3.95 -8.58
N GLY A 75 -8.23 3.13 -7.79
CA GLY A 75 -8.76 1.89 -7.24
C GLY A 75 -9.92 2.14 -6.24
N GLN A 76 -9.78 3.16 -5.40
CA GLN A 76 -10.80 3.58 -4.44
C GLN A 76 -12.19 3.74 -5.06
N ILE A 77 -12.30 4.39 -6.21
CA ILE A 77 -13.59 4.69 -6.83
C ILE A 77 -14.22 3.52 -7.57
N VAL A 78 -13.61 2.33 -7.56
CA VAL A 78 -14.23 1.11 -8.10
C VAL A 78 -15.37 0.64 -7.20
N LEU A 79 -15.21 0.72 -5.86
CA LEU A 79 -16.25 0.40 -4.88
C LEU A 79 -16.71 1.61 -4.06
N GLY A 80 -16.15 2.80 -4.32
CA GLY A 80 -16.57 4.03 -3.65
C GLY A 80 -15.79 4.37 -2.38
N PRO A 81 -16.22 5.42 -1.68
CA PRO A 81 -17.47 6.16 -1.84
C PRO A 81 -17.57 6.95 -3.14
N TYR A 82 -18.82 7.37 -3.48
CA TYR A 82 -19.13 8.16 -4.66
C TYR A 82 -19.65 9.55 -4.25
N GLY A 83 -20.02 10.37 -5.23
CA GLY A 83 -20.50 11.72 -4.98
C GLY A 83 -19.35 12.73 -4.97
N LYS A 84 -19.55 13.84 -4.25
CA LYS A 84 -18.60 14.96 -4.23
C LYS A 84 -17.27 14.62 -3.57
N ASP A 85 -17.27 13.68 -2.64
CA ASP A 85 -16.07 13.30 -1.86
C ASP A 85 -14.95 12.75 -2.76
N THR A 86 -15.31 12.14 -3.88
CA THR A 86 -14.35 11.58 -4.84
C THR A 86 -14.28 12.34 -6.17
N ASP A 87 -14.86 13.55 -6.23
CA ASP A 87 -14.78 14.39 -7.43
C ASP A 87 -13.37 14.91 -7.73
N ALA A 88 -12.50 14.95 -6.71
CA ALA A 88 -11.09 15.27 -6.92
C ALA A 88 -10.36 14.19 -7.74
N ILE A 89 -10.81 12.92 -7.67
CA ILE A 89 -10.28 11.81 -8.45
C ILE A 89 -10.93 11.84 -9.85
N ARG A 90 -12.26 11.85 -9.89
CA ARG A 90 -13.04 11.91 -11.12
C ARG A 90 -14.41 12.53 -10.85
N LYS A 91 -14.72 13.64 -11.52
CA LYS A 91 -16.10 14.18 -11.54
C LYS A 91 -16.98 13.30 -12.40
N GLY A 92 -18.21 13.08 -11.95
CA GLY A 92 -19.19 12.32 -12.72
C GLY A 92 -20.16 11.51 -11.86
N THR A 93 -21.00 10.73 -12.52
CA THR A 93 -21.91 9.78 -11.87
C THR A 93 -21.16 8.60 -11.25
N LYS A 94 -21.86 7.80 -10.44
CA LYS A 94 -21.33 6.54 -9.88
C LYS A 94 -20.77 5.65 -10.99
N GLU A 95 -21.53 5.47 -12.06
CA GLU A 95 -21.19 4.60 -13.19
C GLU A 95 -19.94 5.09 -13.93
N GLU A 96 -19.83 6.42 -14.14
CA GLU A 96 -18.66 7.03 -14.78
C GLU A 96 -17.40 6.89 -13.93
N LYS A 97 -17.52 7.01 -12.60
CA LYS A 97 -16.42 6.81 -11.65
C LYS A 97 -15.96 5.36 -11.64
N ILE A 98 -16.89 4.40 -11.57
CA ILE A 98 -16.59 2.96 -11.62
C ILE A 98 -15.88 2.60 -12.93
N LYS A 99 -16.41 3.07 -14.05
CA LYS A 99 -15.80 2.81 -15.37
C LYS A 99 -14.37 3.37 -15.43
N PHE A 100 -14.20 4.62 -15.02
CA PHE A 100 -12.88 5.27 -15.02
C PHE A 100 -11.90 4.51 -14.11
N GLY A 101 -12.24 4.22 -12.86
CA GLY A 101 -11.38 3.48 -11.93
C GLY A 101 -11.00 2.10 -12.49
N THR A 102 -11.98 1.37 -13.04
CA THR A 102 -11.75 0.06 -13.67
C THR A 102 -10.75 0.14 -14.82
N GLU A 103 -10.95 1.08 -15.75
CA GLU A 103 -10.06 1.28 -16.92
C GLU A 103 -8.66 1.69 -16.48
N ARG A 104 -8.55 2.56 -15.47
CA ARG A 104 -7.27 3.01 -14.94
C ARG A 104 -6.50 1.90 -14.22
N MET A 105 -7.17 1.08 -13.41
CA MET A 105 -6.53 -0.07 -12.74
C MET A 105 -6.01 -1.09 -13.76
N ILE A 106 -6.78 -1.41 -14.80
CA ILE A 106 -6.33 -2.28 -15.89
C ILE A 106 -5.12 -1.68 -16.62
N LYS A 107 -5.16 -0.39 -16.93
CA LYS A 107 -4.04 0.32 -17.57
C LYS A 107 -2.79 0.34 -16.67
N THR A 108 -2.97 0.47 -15.36
CA THR A 108 -1.85 0.40 -14.40
C THR A 108 -1.18 -0.99 -14.44
N ALA A 109 -1.96 -2.07 -14.50
CA ALA A 109 -1.41 -3.43 -14.67
C ALA A 109 -0.66 -3.59 -15.99
N GLN A 110 -1.19 -3.05 -17.09
CA GLN A 110 -0.51 -3.04 -18.40
C GLN A 110 0.83 -2.29 -18.34
N ALA A 111 0.86 -1.13 -17.70
CA ALA A 111 2.08 -0.34 -17.53
C ALA A 111 3.10 -1.07 -16.61
N ALA A 112 2.64 -1.72 -15.55
CA ALA A 112 3.48 -2.53 -14.68
C ALA A 112 4.16 -3.67 -15.47
N ASN A 113 3.40 -4.41 -16.28
CA ASN A 113 3.97 -5.41 -17.18
C ASN A 113 5.01 -4.82 -18.13
N ALA A 114 4.70 -3.70 -18.79
CA ALA A 114 5.61 -3.04 -19.74
C ALA A 114 6.92 -2.56 -19.09
N LEU A 115 6.87 -2.18 -17.81
CA LEU A 115 8.01 -1.76 -16.99
C LEU A 115 8.76 -2.95 -16.35
N GLY A 116 8.22 -4.17 -16.42
CA GLY A 116 8.75 -5.33 -15.71
C GLY A 116 8.51 -5.29 -14.19
N VAL A 117 7.48 -4.57 -13.74
CA VAL A 117 7.12 -4.40 -12.34
C VAL A 117 6.09 -5.47 -11.94
N PRO A 118 6.35 -6.30 -10.91
CA PRO A 118 5.50 -7.45 -10.62
C PRO A 118 4.23 -7.11 -9.83
N VAL A 119 4.14 -5.93 -9.23
CA VAL A 119 3.11 -5.58 -8.25
C VAL A 119 2.52 -4.19 -8.53
N VAL A 120 1.21 -4.09 -8.40
CA VAL A 120 0.48 -2.82 -8.29
C VAL A 120 -0.11 -2.74 -6.90
N THR A 121 0.16 -1.67 -6.16
CA THR A 121 -0.43 -1.36 -4.86
C THR A 121 -1.62 -0.44 -5.02
N GLY A 122 -2.62 -0.53 -4.13
CA GLY A 122 -3.77 0.36 -4.20
C GLY A 122 -4.92 -0.01 -3.28
N PHE A 123 -5.97 0.80 -3.35
CA PHE A 123 -7.23 0.59 -2.66
C PHE A 123 -8.27 -0.06 -3.55
N VAL A 124 -9.31 -0.62 -2.94
CA VAL A 124 -10.46 -1.19 -3.67
C VAL A 124 -11.72 -0.36 -3.50
N GLY A 125 -11.79 0.41 -2.43
CA GLY A 125 -12.94 1.21 -2.02
C GLY A 125 -13.95 0.45 -1.15
N CYS A 126 -14.86 1.22 -0.56
CA CYS A 126 -16.04 0.72 0.13
C CYS A 126 -17.08 1.83 0.30
N GLU A 127 -18.19 1.76 -0.41
CA GLU A 127 -19.29 2.76 -0.27
C GLU A 127 -19.95 2.67 1.11
N ASN A 128 -19.95 1.49 1.72
CA ASN A 128 -20.69 1.19 2.93
C ASN A 128 -19.84 1.14 4.22
N PHE A 129 -18.57 1.52 4.18
CA PHE A 129 -17.70 1.44 5.36
C PHE A 129 -18.27 2.18 6.58
N GLY A 130 -18.87 3.35 6.38
CA GLY A 130 -19.52 4.12 7.46
C GLY A 130 -20.72 3.44 8.11
N ARG A 131 -21.21 2.30 7.56
CA ARG A 131 -22.29 1.48 8.11
C ARG A 131 -21.79 0.35 9.01
N PHE A 132 -20.62 0.48 9.60
CA PHE A 132 -20.08 -0.52 10.54
C PHE A 132 -21.02 -0.78 11.73
N PHE A 133 -21.79 0.23 12.15
CA PHE A 133 -22.88 0.10 13.11
C PHE A 133 -24.19 -0.13 12.33
N PRO A 134 -24.87 -1.29 12.47
CA PRO A 134 -25.93 -1.73 11.54
C PRO A 134 -27.20 -0.87 11.60
N TRP A 135 -27.51 -0.24 12.74
CA TRP A 135 -28.70 0.63 12.84
C TRP A 135 -28.38 2.06 12.36
N PRO A 136 -29.25 2.75 11.60
CA PRO A 136 -30.61 2.35 11.15
C PRO A 136 -30.62 1.61 9.78
N TYR A 137 -29.50 1.13 9.31
CA TYR A 137 -29.39 0.50 8.01
C TYR A 137 -29.86 -0.96 8.07
N SER A 138 -30.64 -1.39 7.07
CA SER A 138 -31.06 -2.80 6.92
C SER A 138 -29.93 -3.70 6.45
N LYS A 139 -28.93 -3.11 5.81
CA LYS A 139 -27.75 -3.74 5.23
C LYS A 139 -26.51 -3.01 5.67
N GLY A 140 -25.43 -3.72 5.75
CA GLY A 140 -24.17 -3.22 6.24
C GLY A 140 -23.03 -3.33 5.23
N TRP A 141 -21.86 -3.40 5.76
CA TRP A 141 -20.61 -3.51 5.04
C TRP A 141 -20.52 -4.75 4.14
N ALA A 142 -20.99 -5.91 4.59
CA ALA A 142 -20.98 -7.17 3.82
C ALA A 142 -21.78 -7.12 2.50
N ASP A 143 -22.67 -6.15 2.33
CA ASP A 143 -23.40 -5.97 1.07
C ASP A 143 -22.50 -5.60 -0.10
N MET A 144 -21.28 -5.14 0.17
CA MET A 144 -20.30 -4.82 -0.87
C MET A 144 -19.60 -6.07 -1.44
N GLU A 145 -19.73 -7.25 -0.82
CA GLU A 145 -19.01 -8.46 -1.24
C GLU A 145 -19.33 -8.86 -2.69
N GLN A 146 -20.62 -8.81 -3.07
CA GLN A 146 -21.02 -9.14 -4.43
C GLN A 146 -20.41 -8.17 -5.45
N GLU A 147 -20.50 -6.85 -5.20
CA GLU A 147 -19.93 -5.84 -6.08
C GLU A 147 -18.40 -5.94 -6.16
N PHE A 148 -17.75 -6.33 -5.07
CA PHE A 148 -16.32 -6.60 -5.03
C PHE A 148 -15.94 -7.73 -5.99
N VAL A 149 -16.62 -8.87 -5.89
CA VAL A 149 -16.36 -10.03 -6.78
C VAL A 149 -16.63 -9.66 -8.24
N GLU A 150 -17.75 -8.98 -8.52
CA GLU A 150 -18.14 -8.64 -9.90
C GLU A 150 -17.18 -7.63 -10.56
N ARG A 151 -16.73 -6.61 -9.83
CA ARG A 151 -15.90 -5.53 -10.40
C ARG A 151 -14.43 -5.86 -10.36
N TRP A 152 -13.92 -6.21 -9.17
CA TRP A 152 -12.51 -6.55 -9.00
C TRP A 152 -12.14 -7.89 -9.62
N GLY A 153 -13.07 -8.84 -9.72
CA GLY A 153 -12.85 -10.08 -10.46
C GLY A 153 -12.42 -9.81 -11.90
N LYS A 154 -13.15 -8.93 -12.62
CA LYS A 154 -12.84 -8.53 -14.01
C LYS A 154 -11.51 -7.80 -14.13
N ILE A 155 -11.18 -6.94 -13.14
CA ILE A 155 -9.89 -6.24 -13.11
C ILE A 155 -8.75 -7.26 -12.92
N LEU A 156 -8.90 -8.18 -11.96
CA LEU A 156 -7.91 -9.20 -11.66
C LEU A 156 -7.71 -10.22 -12.79
N ASP A 157 -8.73 -10.45 -13.64
CA ASP A 157 -8.54 -11.24 -14.88
C ASP A 157 -7.51 -10.57 -15.79
N LYS A 158 -7.54 -9.24 -15.91
CA LYS A 158 -6.54 -8.50 -16.68
C LYS A 158 -5.18 -8.48 -16.01
N PHE A 159 -5.13 -8.40 -14.69
CA PHE A 159 -3.88 -8.56 -13.94
C PHE A 159 -3.23 -9.92 -14.23
N ALA A 160 -4.02 -10.99 -14.28
CA ALA A 160 -3.55 -12.33 -14.64
C ALA A 160 -3.00 -12.38 -16.08
N GLU A 161 -3.71 -11.76 -17.04
CA GLU A 161 -3.26 -11.68 -18.45
C GLU A 161 -1.91 -10.95 -18.56
N TYR A 162 -1.67 -9.92 -17.77
CA TYR A 162 -0.41 -9.18 -17.76
C TYR A 162 0.66 -9.80 -16.84
N GLY A 163 0.34 -10.86 -16.09
CA GLY A 163 1.29 -11.48 -15.15
C GLY A 163 1.65 -10.62 -13.95
N VAL A 164 0.79 -9.67 -13.59
CA VAL A 164 0.99 -8.70 -12.50
C VAL A 164 0.08 -9.06 -11.33
N LYS A 165 0.55 -8.83 -10.10
CA LYS A 165 -0.22 -9.00 -8.87
C LYS A 165 -0.79 -7.67 -8.40
N PHE A 166 -2.01 -7.69 -7.86
CA PHE A 166 -2.56 -6.57 -7.13
C PHE A 166 -2.36 -6.78 -5.64
N ALA A 167 -1.77 -5.80 -4.99
CA ALA A 167 -1.53 -5.75 -3.56
C ALA A 167 -2.43 -4.68 -2.94
N HIS A 168 -3.60 -5.10 -2.44
CA HIS A 168 -4.49 -4.20 -1.72
C HIS A 168 -3.87 -3.76 -0.40
N GLU A 169 -3.96 -2.48 -0.09
CA GLU A 169 -3.55 -1.96 1.21
C GLU A 169 -4.75 -1.96 2.17
N PRO A 170 -4.76 -2.81 3.21
CA PRO A 170 -5.78 -2.78 4.25
C PRO A 170 -5.78 -1.42 4.96
N HIS A 171 -6.92 -0.75 4.90
CA HIS A 171 -7.05 0.62 5.41
C HIS A 171 -8.50 0.89 5.85
N PRO A 172 -8.75 1.69 6.89
CA PRO A 172 -10.09 2.22 7.14
C PRO A 172 -10.66 2.93 5.91
N ASN A 173 -11.96 2.80 5.70
CA ASN A 173 -12.72 3.16 4.49
C ASN A 173 -12.58 2.19 3.31
N GLU A 174 -11.85 1.10 3.49
CA GLU A 174 -11.75 0.02 2.51
C GLU A 174 -12.64 -1.17 2.86
N LEU A 175 -13.00 -1.96 1.85
CA LEU A 175 -13.70 -3.23 2.07
C LEU A 175 -12.86 -4.20 2.91
N VAL A 176 -11.55 -4.13 2.75
CA VAL A 176 -10.59 -4.93 3.50
C VAL A 176 -9.75 -4.01 4.37
N TYR A 177 -9.88 -4.14 5.69
CA TYR A 177 -9.22 -3.24 6.65
C TYR A 177 -8.61 -3.94 7.87
N ASP A 178 -8.96 -5.21 8.08
CA ASP A 178 -8.47 -6.05 9.18
C ASP A 178 -8.15 -7.48 8.71
N VAL A 179 -7.77 -8.34 9.63
CA VAL A 179 -7.40 -9.74 9.33
C VAL A 179 -8.60 -10.53 8.81
N ASP A 180 -9.77 -10.38 9.42
CA ASP A 180 -10.96 -11.15 9.08
C ASP A 180 -11.48 -10.78 7.67
N SER A 181 -11.55 -9.48 7.38
CA SER A 181 -11.93 -9.01 6.05
C SER A 181 -10.89 -9.36 4.98
N ALA A 182 -9.61 -9.41 5.36
CA ALA A 182 -8.54 -9.84 4.44
C ALA A 182 -8.69 -11.34 4.10
N LEU A 183 -8.88 -12.22 5.08
CA LEU A 183 -9.13 -13.64 4.85
C LEU A 183 -10.41 -13.85 4.03
N ARG A 184 -11.48 -13.14 4.39
CA ARG A 184 -12.75 -13.19 3.64
C ARG A 184 -12.58 -12.76 2.19
N SER A 185 -11.80 -11.74 1.91
CA SER A 185 -11.53 -11.28 0.55
C SER A 185 -10.79 -12.33 -0.31
N VAL A 186 -9.89 -13.10 0.31
CA VAL A 186 -9.21 -14.22 -0.37
C VAL A 186 -10.19 -15.32 -0.75
N GLU A 187 -11.13 -15.66 0.15
CA GLU A 187 -12.20 -16.62 -0.14
C GLU A 187 -13.08 -16.13 -1.29
N LEU A 188 -13.58 -14.90 -1.21
CA LEU A 188 -14.43 -14.29 -2.22
C LEU A 188 -13.79 -14.26 -3.61
N MET A 189 -12.47 -14.06 -3.67
CA MET A 189 -11.71 -14.09 -4.92
C MET A 189 -11.27 -15.49 -5.33
N GLY A 190 -11.77 -16.54 -4.68
CA GLY A 190 -11.47 -17.94 -5.03
C GLY A 190 -10.02 -18.33 -4.82
N GLY A 191 -9.31 -17.66 -3.94
CA GLY A 191 -7.89 -17.92 -3.64
C GLY A 191 -6.92 -17.57 -4.77
N ARG A 192 -7.34 -16.83 -5.80
CA ARG A 192 -6.51 -16.49 -6.97
C ARG A 192 -5.23 -15.75 -6.56
N LYS A 193 -4.13 -16.06 -7.26
CA LYS A 193 -2.78 -15.58 -6.92
C LYS A 193 -2.53 -14.10 -7.25
N GLU A 194 -3.38 -13.50 -8.06
CA GLU A 194 -3.30 -12.08 -8.44
C GLU A 194 -3.78 -11.18 -7.30
N TRP A 195 -4.56 -11.70 -6.34
CA TRP A 195 -5.06 -10.98 -5.18
C TRP A 195 -4.18 -11.20 -3.95
N GLY A 196 -3.69 -10.13 -3.37
CA GLY A 196 -2.92 -10.13 -2.13
C GLY A 196 -2.82 -8.73 -1.53
N PHE A 197 -1.82 -8.51 -0.68
CA PHE A 197 -1.80 -7.34 0.18
C PHE A 197 -0.49 -6.56 0.10
N ASN A 198 -0.63 -5.24 0.14
CA ASN A 198 0.41 -4.31 0.55
C ASN A 198 0.26 -4.13 2.06
N PHE A 199 1.16 -4.73 2.82
CA PHE A 199 1.12 -4.67 4.28
C PHE A 199 1.62 -3.32 4.75
N ASP A 200 0.72 -2.50 5.31
CA ASP A 200 1.05 -1.27 6.00
C ASP A 200 0.71 -1.42 7.49
N PRO A 201 1.72 -1.61 8.34
CA PRO A 201 1.50 -1.82 9.76
C PRO A 201 0.89 -0.60 10.47
N ALA A 202 1.10 0.62 9.96
CA ALA A 202 0.58 1.83 10.59
C ALA A 202 -0.95 1.87 10.59
N ASN A 203 -1.58 1.35 9.53
CA ASN A 203 -3.04 1.27 9.41
C ASN A 203 -3.67 0.31 10.42
N LEU A 204 -2.94 -0.70 10.87
CA LEU A 204 -3.40 -1.69 11.83
C LEU A 204 -3.21 -1.24 13.28
N ILE A 205 -2.07 -0.62 13.58
CA ILE A 205 -1.66 -0.26 14.95
C ILE A 205 -2.70 0.61 15.66
N TYR A 206 -3.23 1.63 15.00
CA TYR A 206 -4.17 2.52 15.67
C TYR A 206 -5.56 1.90 15.87
N LEU A 207 -5.89 0.84 15.13
CA LEU A 207 -7.09 0.03 15.31
C LEU A 207 -6.93 -1.03 16.41
N ASP A 208 -5.73 -1.12 17.03
CA ASP A 208 -5.37 -2.13 18.04
C ASP A 208 -5.26 -3.54 17.45
N ILE A 209 -4.95 -3.64 16.16
CA ILE A 209 -4.72 -4.90 15.48
C ILE A 209 -3.22 -5.24 15.57
N HIS A 210 -2.90 -6.40 16.11
CA HIS A 210 -1.53 -6.86 16.17
C HIS A 210 -1.00 -7.19 14.77
N VAL A 211 0.08 -6.53 14.39
CA VAL A 211 0.67 -6.66 13.05
C VAL A 211 1.17 -8.07 12.75
N GLU A 212 1.63 -8.78 13.78
CA GLU A 212 2.09 -10.18 13.69
C GLU A 212 0.95 -11.12 13.26
N ASN A 213 -0.29 -10.88 13.74
CA ASN A 213 -1.45 -11.67 13.34
C ASN A 213 -1.72 -11.52 11.84
N PHE A 214 -1.58 -10.31 11.29
CA PHE A 214 -1.76 -10.08 9.87
C PHE A 214 -0.69 -10.82 9.05
N ILE A 215 0.57 -10.74 9.48
CA ILE A 215 1.69 -11.41 8.80
C ILE A 215 1.51 -12.92 8.78
N ASP A 216 1.18 -13.54 9.94
CA ASP A 216 1.01 -14.99 10.05
C ASP A 216 -0.21 -15.50 9.26
N GLN A 217 -1.37 -14.87 9.43
CA GLN A 217 -2.60 -15.33 8.81
C GLN A 217 -2.62 -15.16 7.28
N LEU A 218 -1.86 -14.19 6.76
CA LEU A 218 -1.84 -13.85 5.34
C LEU A 218 -0.51 -14.22 4.67
N LYS A 219 0.24 -15.16 5.24
CA LYS A 219 1.46 -15.70 4.64
C LYS A 219 1.23 -16.17 3.21
N GLY A 220 2.16 -15.83 2.32
CA GLY A 220 2.06 -16.11 0.89
C GLY A 220 1.14 -15.14 0.11
N ARG A 221 0.52 -14.16 0.80
CA ARG A 221 -0.35 -13.13 0.21
C ARG A 221 0.16 -11.71 0.39
N ILE A 222 1.23 -11.50 1.14
CA ILE A 222 1.90 -10.19 1.26
C ILE A 222 2.83 -10.06 0.05
N TYR A 223 2.52 -9.12 -0.85
CA TYR A 223 3.27 -8.89 -2.09
C TYR A 223 4.11 -7.63 -2.06
N HIS A 224 3.77 -6.70 -1.19
CA HIS A 224 4.49 -5.45 -0.97
C HIS A 224 4.32 -5.02 0.49
N VAL A 225 5.18 -4.12 0.96
CA VAL A 225 5.14 -3.59 2.32
C VAL A 225 5.38 -2.09 2.29
N HIS A 226 4.49 -1.33 2.91
CA HIS A 226 4.76 0.07 3.23
C HIS A 226 5.49 0.17 4.58
N ALA A 227 6.64 0.82 4.55
CA ALA A 227 7.40 1.14 5.75
C ALA A 227 6.90 2.47 6.32
N LYS A 228 5.74 2.42 6.96
CA LYS A 228 5.09 3.53 7.65
C LYS A 228 4.83 3.14 9.10
N ASP A 229 4.95 4.07 10.03
CA ASP A 229 4.69 3.83 11.44
C ASP A 229 3.44 4.60 11.90
N GLY A 230 2.88 4.20 13.02
CA GLY A 230 1.73 4.80 13.65
C GLY A 230 1.95 5.00 15.14
N GLU A 231 1.71 6.20 15.63
CA GLU A 231 1.72 6.53 17.05
C GLU A 231 0.30 6.53 17.60
N VAL A 232 0.03 5.70 18.61
CA VAL A 232 -1.22 5.77 19.37
C VAL A 232 -1.08 6.86 20.43
N VAL A 233 -1.93 7.88 20.37
CA VAL A 233 -1.92 8.99 21.32
C VAL A 233 -2.89 8.69 22.47
N GLU A 234 -2.41 7.94 23.45
CA GLU A 234 -3.18 7.33 24.53
C GLU A 234 -4.15 8.27 25.25
N HIS A 235 -3.71 9.50 25.60
CA HIS A 235 -4.58 10.45 26.29
C HIS A 235 -5.74 10.92 25.40
N ASN A 236 -5.56 10.99 24.09
CA ASN A 236 -6.63 11.31 23.14
C ASN A 236 -7.56 10.10 22.94
N VAL A 237 -7.01 8.89 22.86
CA VAL A 237 -7.82 7.66 22.81
C VAL A 237 -8.71 7.53 24.04
N LYS A 238 -8.17 7.75 25.24
CA LYS A 238 -8.94 7.71 26.49
C LYS A 238 -10.05 8.77 26.55
N ARG A 239 -9.92 9.86 25.82
CA ARG A 239 -10.92 10.92 25.73
C ARG A 239 -11.99 10.67 24.67
N SER A 240 -11.60 10.17 23.49
CA SER A 240 -12.44 10.18 22.28
C SER A 240 -12.53 8.84 21.55
N GLY A 241 -11.89 7.79 22.06
CA GLY A 241 -11.84 6.48 21.40
C GLY A 241 -10.89 6.43 20.23
N ARG A 242 -10.92 5.32 19.48
CA ARG A 242 -10.00 5.03 18.37
C ARG A 242 -10.54 5.43 17.01
N ILE A 243 -11.84 5.64 16.86
CA ILE A 243 -12.44 6.04 15.58
C ILE A 243 -12.11 7.51 15.32
N PRO A 244 -11.27 7.80 14.33
CA PRO A 244 -10.85 9.18 14.05
C PRO A 244 -12.00 9.97 13.42
N GLN A 245 -12.22 11.19 13.92
CA GLN A 245 -13.22 12.12 13.40
C GLN A 245 -12.58 13.46 13.06
N GLY A 246 -13.15 14.15 12.06
CA GLY A 246 -12.75 15.51 11.68
C GLY A 246 -11.44 15.59 10.90
N ASP A 247 -10.86 16.77 10.83
CA ASP A 247 -9.70 17.11 10.04
C ASP A 247 -8.52 16.14 10.25
N TRP A 248 -7.88 15.77 9.14
CA TRP A 248 -6.73 14.86 9.13
C TRP A 248 -5.58 15.34 10.01
N GLN A 249 -5.29 16.63 9.99
CA GLN A 249 -4.20 17.25 10.75
C GLN A 249 -4.57 17.60 12.20
N ARG A 250 -5.79 17.26 12.66
CA ARG A 250 -6.24 17.56 14.00
C ARG A 250 -5.37 16.89 15.07
N LEU A 251 -4.66 17.68 15.88
CA LEU A 251 -3.75 17.18 16.93
C LEU A 251 -4.46 16.36 18.02
N GLY A 252 -5.77 16.53 18.20
CA GLY A 252 -6.57 15.78 19.17
C GLY A 252 -7.04 14.39 18.69
N ARG A 253 -6.54 13.87 17.58
CA ARG A 253 -6.80 12.49 17.15
C ARG A 253 -6.16 11.47 18.08
N GLY A 254 -6.74 10.26 18.16
CA GLY A 254 -6.19 9.14 18.93
C GLY A 254 -4.92 8.52 18.32
N PHE A 255 -4.55 8.93 17.11
CA PHE A 255 -3.33 8.47 16.43
C PHE A 255 -2.77 9.54 15.52
N ARG A 256 -1.54 9.32 15.07
CA ARG A 256 -0.90 10.03 13.97
C ARG A 256 0.06 9.10 13.24
N PHE A 257 0.23 9.27 11.95
CA PHE A 257 1.28 8.58 11.22
C PHE A 257 2.65 9.16 11.54
N ARG A 258 3.63 8.27 11.57
CA ARG A 258 5.01 8.58 11.90
C ARG A 258 5.95 7.89 10.92
N ILE A 259 7.19 8.33 10.91
CA ILE A 259 8.26 7.57 10.25
C ILE A 259 8.60 6.30 11.05
N PRO A 260 9.12 5.23 10.40
CA PRO A 260 9.57 4.02 11.08
C PRO A 260 10.47 4.30 12.29
N GLY A 261 10.12 3.67 13.43
CA GLY A 261 10.82 3.81 14.69
C GLY A 261 10.39 4.98 15.56
N TRP A 262 9.45 5.82 15.10
CA TRP A 262 8.91 6.96 15.85
C TRP A 262 7.46 6.75 16.31
N GLY A 263 6.88 5.60 15.97
CA GLY A 263 5.56 5.18 16.39
C GLY A 263 5.58 3.93 17.26
N SER A 264 4.55 3.12 17.13
CA SER A 264 4.29 1.94 17.95
C SER A 264 4.46 0.62 17.19
N VAL A 265 4.84 0.66 15.91
CA VAL A 265 5.09 -0.54 15.12
C VAL A 265 6.31 -1.29 15.67
N PRO A 266 6.19 -2.57 16.02
CA PRO A 266 7.30 -3.37 16.56
C PRO A 266 8.25 -3.83 15.42
N TRP A 267 8.98 -2.90 14.80
CA TRP A 267 9.77 -3.12 13.58
C TRP A 267 10.71 -4.31 13.65
N LYS A 268 11.36 -4.57 14.80
CA LYS A 268 12.22 -5.75 14.94
C LYS A 268 11.44 -7.06 14.78
N LYS A 269 10.20 -7.13 15.29
CA LYS A 269 9.33 -8.29 15.09
C LYS A 269 8.88 -8.37 13.62
N VAL A 270 8.39 -7.28 13.05
CA VAL A 270 7.97 -7.23 11.64
C VAL A 270 9.09 -7.73 10.72
N LEU A 271 10.33 -7.23 10.92
CA LEU A 271 11.49 -7.60 10.12
C LEU A 271 11.99 -9.03 10.41
N THR A 272 11.54 -9.65 11.49
CA THR A 272 11.78 -11.08 11.79
C THR A 272 10.70 -11.95 11.12
N GLU A 273 9.43 -11.58 11.26
CA GLU A 273 8.30 -12.39 10.78
C GLU A 273 8.20 -12.40 9.25
N LEU A 274 8.47 -11.29 8.57
CA LEU A 274 8.40 -11.22 7.10
C LEU A 274 9.31 -12.27 6.41
N PRO A 275 10.61 -12.41 6.74
CA PRO A 275 11.44 -13.48 6.17
C PRO A 275 10.96 -14.88 6.53
N LEU A 276 10.40 -15.08 7.74
CA LEU A 276 9.90 -16.39 8.18
C LEU A 276 8.72 -16.87 7.34
N ILE A 277 7.91 -15.96 6.81
CA ILE A 277 6.83 -16.28 5.87
C ILE A 277 7.29 -16.33 4.41
N GLY A 278 8.59 -16.13 4.15
CA GLY A 278 9.17 -16.12 2.80
C GLY A 278 9.09 -14.78 2.05
N TYR A 279 8.75 -13.69 2.74
CA TYR A 279 8.80 -12.37 2.12
C TYR A 279 10.24 -11.83 2.09
N ASP A 280 10.79 -11.65 0.90
CA ASP A 280 12.11 -11.06 0.68
C ASP A 280 12.06 -10.06 -0.49
N TYR A 281 11.26 -9.01 -0.35
CA TYR A 281 11.12 -8.02 -1.41
C TYR A 281 11.46 -6.61 -0.91
N VAL A 282 10.55 -5.65 -1.00
CA VAL A 282 10.82 -4.25 -0.69
C VAL A 282 9.97 -3.77 0.48
N LEU A 283 10.59 -2.99 1.36
CA LEU A 283 9.96 -2.15 2.38
C LEU A 283 9.95 -0.73 1.81
N SER A 284 8.82 -0.29 1.27
CA SER A 284 8.69 1.01 0.61
C SER A 284 8.29 2.08 1.62
N TYR A 285 9.18 3.03 1.87
CA TYR A 285 8.87 4.12 2.78
C TYR A 285 7.83 5.07 2.18
N GLU A 286 6.74 5.26 2.92
CA GLU A 286 5.71 6.25 2.66
C GLU A 286 5.73 7.34 3.75
N HIS A 287 5.79 8.61 3.33
CA HIS A 287 5.85 9.74 4.25
C HIS A 287 4.49 10.38 4.48
N GLU A 288 3.94 10.17 5.68
CA GLU A 288 2.71 10.83 6.15
C GLU A 288 2.88 11.43 7.57
N ASP A 289 4.12 11.59 8.04
CA ASP A 289 4.41 12.20 9.35
C ASP A 289 4.19 13.73 9.30
N VAL A 290 3.10 14.18 9.91
CA VAL A 290 2.75 15.61 9.95
C VAL A 290 3.64 16.44 10.89
N THR A 291 4.52 15.79 11.67
CA THR A 291 5.41 16.45 12.63
C THR A 291 6.84 16.58 12.14
N MET A 292 7.17 15.96 11.00
CA MET A 292 8.53 15.87 10.49
C MET A 292 8.59 16.28 9.02
N SER A 293 9.66 16.96 8.61
CA SER A 293 9.89 17.29 7.21
C SER A 293 10.13 16.03 6.37
N ARG A 294 9.77 16.06 5.08
CA ARG A 294 10.03 14.97 4.14
C ARG A 294 11.50 14.56 4.13
N HIS A 295 12.40 15.55 4.12
CA HIS A 295 13.85 15.30 4.07
C HIS A 295 14.37 14.60 5.34
N ASP A 296 13.93 15.06 6.50
CA ASP A 296 14.23 14.37 7.76
C ASP A 296 13.65 12.96 7.77
N GLY A 297 12.40 12.82 7.30
CA GLY A 297 11.70 11.54 7.24
C GLY A 297 12.47 10.50 6.42
N ILE A 298 12.83 10.80 5.18
CA ILE A 298 13.56 9.86 4.32
C ILE A 298 14.95 9.53 4.88
N THR A 299 15.64 10.52 5.46
CA THR A 299 17.00 10.33 6.01
C THR A 299 16.97 9.47 7.28
N LYS A 300 16.04 9.75 8.19
CA LYS A 300 15.92 8.99 9.44
C LYS A 300 15.36 7.59 9.23
N THR A 301 14.45 7.41 8.27
CA THR A 301 13.89 6.10 7.97
C THR A 301 14.94 5.12 7.48
N ILE A 302 15.77 5.51 6.50
CA ILE A 302 16.82 4.61 6.00
C ILE A 302 17.85 4.29 7.10
N ALA A 303 18.25 5.29 7.87
CA ALA A 303 19.18 5.14 8.99
C ALA A 303 18.63 4.21 10.10
N TYR A 304 17.32 4.18 10.31
CA TYR A 304 16.68 3.33 11.29
C TYR A 304 16.48 1.89 10.79
N LEU A 305 15.94 1.72 9.57
CA LEU A 305 15.55 0.40 9.07
C LEU A 305 16.75 -0.42 8.57
N GLN A 306 17.72 0.19 7.91
CA GLN A 306 18.81 -0.53 7.26
C GLN A 306 19.63 -1.40 8.24
N PRO A 307 20.01 -0.92 9.45
CA PRO A 307 20.72 -1.75 10.42
C PRO A 307 19.89 -2.90 11.01
N LEU A 308 18.56 -2.86 10.86
CA LEU A 308 17.65 -3.89 11.36
C LEU A 308 17.40 -5.02 10.36
N LEU A 309 17.77 -4.82 9.08
CA LEU A 309 17.58 -5.87 8.07
C LEU A 309 18.47 -7.08 8.38
N ILE A 310 17.89 -8.27 8.27
CA ILE A 310 18.63 -9.53 8.35
C ILE A 310 19.33 -9.73 6.99
N GLU A 311 20.65 -9.50 6.95
CA GLU A 311 21.44 -9.64 5.73
C GLU A 311 21.69 -11.10 5.35
N LYS A 312 21.90 -11.93 6.35
CA LYS A 312 22.17 -13.37 6.19
C LYS A 312 21.26 -14.16 7.12
N PRO A 313 20.23 -14.82 6.59
CA PRO A 313 19.40 -15.70 7.40
C PRO A 313 20.23 -16.90 7.90
N TYR A 314 19.78 -17.49 8.98
CA TYR A 314 20.43 -18.70 9.53
C TYR A 314 20.28 -19.87 8.55
N GLU A 315 21.40 -20.41 8.07
CA GLU A 315 21.45 -21.52 7.11
C GLU A 315 21.63 -22.89 7.80
N GLY A 316 21.75 -22.91 9.14
CA GLY A 316 21.99 -24.12 9.92
C GLY A 316 20.72 -24.94 10.17
N ARG A 317 20.93 -26.22 10.57
CA ARG A 317 19.86 -27.08 11.07
C ARG A 317 19.68 -26.83 12.57
N HIS A 318 18.48 -26.48 13.00
CA HIS A 318 18.18 -26.32 14.43
C HIS A 318 18.38 -27.62 15.26
N ASP A 319 18.20 -28.78 14.62
CA ASP A 319 18.39 -30.09 15.21
C ASP A 319 19.85 -30.39 15.61
N VAL A 320 20.82 -29.69 15.02
CA VAL A 320 22.25 -29.86 15.38
C VAL A 320 22.62 -29.17 16.68
N LEU A 321 21.83 -28.21 17.14
CA LEU A 321 22.10 -27.49 18.39
C LEU A 321 21.68 -28.25 19.65
N PHE A 322 20.96 -29.38 19.50
CA PHE A 322 20.40 -30.17 20.58
C PHE A 322 20.91 -31.64 20.58
N GLN A 323 21.95 -31.95 19.77
CA GLN A 323 22.71 -33.18 19.81
C GLN A 323 23.96 -32.98 20.66
#